data_ce5f650617f6675f8d416af849759592
#
_entry.id   ce5f650617f6675f8d416af849759592
#
_cell.length_a   1.000
_cell.length_b   1.000
_cell.length_c   1.000
_cell.angle_alpha   90.00
_cell.angle_beta   90.00
_cell.angle_gamma   90.00
#
_symmetry.space_group_name_H-M   'P 1'
#
loop_
_entity.id
_entity.type
_entity.pdbx_description
1 polymer ?
#
loop_
_entity_poly.entity_id
_entity_poly.type
_entity_poly.pdbx_seq_one_letter_code
_entity_poly.pdbx_strand_id
1 'polypeptide(L)'
;SITHEAKQRFADLNSCSYDKGFHNATNRGELETILDRAVLPKKGKLSQHDKEREHSLEFMQARRRHSGVESAINAIENHGLDRCLDHGLERFKRYVALAVVARNIQVLGRILQQKKLKRLKKRQTHYRLAA
;
A
#
# COMPACT_ATOMS: atom_id res chain seq x y z
N SER A 1 15.98 9.01 -9.20
CA SER A 1 14.62 9.13 -8.65
C SER A 1 14.40 8.07 -7.56
N ILE A 2 13.49 8.33 -6.64
CA ILE A 2 13.13 7.39 -5.54
C ILE A 2 12.76 6.01 -6.09
N THR A 3 12.07 5.96 -7.23
CA THR A 3 11.69 4.70 -7.89
C THR A 3 12.90 3.89 -8.35
N HIS A 4 13.92 4.58 -8.88
CA HIS A 4 15.16 3.92 -9.29
C HIS A 4 15.91 3.32 -8.09
N GLU A 5 16.02 4.05 -7.00
CA GLU A 5 16.61 3.56 -5.75
C GLU A 5 15.83 2.38 -5.16
N ALA A 6 14.49 2.46 -5.21
CA ALA A 6 13.64 1.35 -4.79
C ALA A 6 13.83 0.11 -5.67
N LYS A 7 13.94 0.26 -6.99
CA LYS A 7 14.20 -0.86 -7.91
C LYS A 7 15.57 -1.49 -7.67
N GLN A 8 16.59 -0.68 -7.35
CA GLN A 8 17.92 -1.20 -6.97
C GLN A 8 17.89 -2.01 -5.68
N ARG A 9 17.05 -1.60 -4.72
CA ARG A 9 16.90 -2.30 -3.42
C ARG A 9 16.01 -3.52 -3.50
N PHE A 10 15.00 -3.50 -4.36
CA PHE A 10 14.01 -4.56 -4.56
C PHE A 10 13.99 -4.94 -6.04
N ALA A 11 14.81 -5.91 -6.42
CA ALA A 11 14.98 -6.31 -7.83
C ALA A 11 13.67 -6.83 -8.48
N ASP A 12 12.77 -7.39 -7.68
CA ASP A 12 11.45 -7.89 -8.06
C ASP A 12 10.35 -6.80 -8.09
N LEU A 13 10.70 -5.52 -7.87
CA LEU A 13 9.77 -4.41 -7.96
C LEU A 13 9.40 -4.14 -9.43
N ASN A 14 8.29 -4.69 -9.90
CA ASN A 14 7.84 -4.57 -11.29
C ASN A 14 6.66 -3.62 -11.47
N SER A 15 5.98 -3.26 -10.39
CA SER A 15 4.80 -2.39 -10.45
C SER A 15 4.78 -1.40 -9.29
N CYS A 16 4.41 -0.16 -9.58
CA CYS A 16 4.23 0.87 -8.57
C CYS A 16 3.04 1.77 -8.92
N SER A 17 2.35 2.27 -7.90
CA SER A 17 1.27 3.24 -8.05
C SER A 17 1.65 4.56 -7.41
N TYR A 18 1.23 5.64 -8.04
CA TYR A 18 1.58 7.01 -7.66
C TYR A 18 0.34 7.87 -7.52
N ASP A 19 0.43 8.89 -6.69
CA ASP A 19 -0.60 9.91 -6.62
C ASP A 19 -0.62 10.74 -7.91
N LYS A 20 -1.79 11.23 -8.26
CA LYS A 20 -2.06 12.11 -9.42
C LYS A 20 -1.17 13.37 -9.43
N GLY A 21 -0.73 13.83 -8.26
CA GLY A 21 0.16 14.98 -8.12
C GLY A 21 1.52 14.79 -8.81
N PHE A 22 1.99 13.55 -8.96
CA PHE A 22 3.27 13.23 -9.61
C PHE A 22 3.19 13.17 -11.13
N HIS A 23 2.00 13.36 -11.72
CA HIS A 23 1.83 13.26 -13.16
C HIS A 23 2.46 14.45 -13.90
N ASN A 24 3.50 14.16 -14.71
CA ASN A 24 3.95 14.95 -15.83
C ASN A 24 4.49 14.00 -16.92
N ALA A 25 4.73 14.53 -18.13
CA ALA A 25 5.17 13.71 -19.28
C ALA A 25 6.55 13.08 -19.04
N THR A 26 7.48 13.80 -18.41
CA THR A 26 8.82 13.31 -18.10
C THR A 26 8.78 12.18 -17.09
N ASN A 27 8.08 12.37 -15.97
CA ASN A 27 7.95 11.34 -14.94
C ASN A 27 7.31 10.08 -15.51
N ARG A 28 6.30 10.22 -16.36
CA ARG A 28 5.64 9.08 -16.99
C ARG A 28 6.63 8.30 -17.86
N GLY A 29 7.39 8.97 -18.75
CA GLY A 29 8.39 8.31 -19.59
C GLY A 29 9.46 7.60 -18.76
N GLU A 30 10.00 8.23 -17.72
CA GLU A 30 10.97 7.61 -16.83
C GLU A 30 10.42 6.36 -16.12
N LEU A 31 9.18 6.41 -15.63
CA LEU A 31 8.57 5.28 -14.93
C LEU A 31 8.32 4.10 -15.87
N GLU A 32 7.93 4.35 -17.12
CA GLU A 32 7.71 3.31 -18.14
C GLU A 32 9.03 2.61 -18.54
N THR A 33 10.19 3.25 -18.32
CA THR A 33 11.51 2.60 -18.55
C THR A 33 11.99 1.77 -17.36
N ILE A 34 11.55 2.08 -16.14
CA ILE A 34 12.02 1.45 -14.90
C ILE A 34 11.11 0.29 -14.48
N LEU A 35 9.81 0.42 -14.73
CA LEU A 35 8.78 -0.50 -14.26
C LEU A 35 7.99 -1.11 -15.42
N ASP A 36 7.64 -2.38 -15.30
CA ASP A 36 6.74 -3.04 -16.25
C ASP A 36 5.33 -2.43 -16.19
N ARG A 37 4.94 -1.92 -15.01
CA ARG A 37 3.64 -1.29 -14.80
C ARG A 37 3.74 -0.08 -13.87
N ALA A 38 3.57 1.11 -14.41
CA ALA A 38 3.41 2.34 -13.66
C ALA A 38 1.94 2.80 -13.64
N VAL A 39 1.33 2.85 -12.46
CA VAL A 39 -0.04 3.34 -12.28
C VAL A 39 0.00 4.79 -11.86
N LEU A 40 0.06 5.68 -12.84
CA LEU A 40 0.11 7.12 -12.68
C LEU A 40 -1.12 7.75 -13.34
N PRO A 41 -2.14 8.16 -12.55
CA PRO A 41 -3.33 8.83 -13.08
C PRO A 41 -2.96 10.18 -13.68
N LYS A 42 -3.55 10.53 -14.82
CA LYS A 42 -3.29 11.80 -15.49
C LYS A 42 -3.91 12.97 -14.73
N LYS A 43 -3.15 14.04 -14.59
CA LYS A 43 -3.63 15.32 -14.07
C LYS A 43 -4.24 16.15 -15.20
N GLY A 44 -5.43 16.69 -15.00
CA GLY A 44 -6.12 17.55 -15.97
C GLY A 44 -7.04 16.78 -16.92
N LYS A 45 -7.28 17.34 -18.12
CA LYS A 45 -8.19 16.79 -19.11
C LYS A 45 -7.63 15.53 -19.76
N LEU A 46 -8.38 14.44 -19.73
CA LEU A 46 -8.02 13.17 -20.32
C LEU A 46 -8.24 13.19 -21.84
N SER A 47 -7.26 12.74 -22.61
CA SER A 47 -7.46 12.40 -24.02
C SER A 47 -8.29 11.11 -24.13
N GLN A 48 -8.75 10.75 -25.34
CA GLN A 48 -9.49 9.49 -25.54
C GLN A 48 -8.64 8.28 -25.16
N HIS A 49 -7.39 8.23 -25.57
CA HIS A 49 -6.45 7.19 -25.23
C HIS A 49 -6.18 7.09 -23.70
N ASP A 50 -6.06 8.23 -23.00
CA ASP A 50 -5.89 8.23 -21.53
C ASP A 50 -7.13 7.68 -20.83
N LYS A 51 -8.33 7.99 -21.35
CA LYS A 51 -9.59 7.45 -20.80
C LYS A 51 -9.66 5.93 -20.95
N GLU A 52 -9.33 5.41 -22.12
CA GLU A 52 -9.32 3.96 -22.38
C GLU A 52 -8.35 3.25 -21.45
N ARG A 53 -7.14 3.79 -21.29
CA ARG A 53 -6.15 3.27 -20.36
C ARG A 53 -6.61 3.30 -18.90
N GLU A 54 -7.10 4.46 -18.42
CA GLU A 54 -7.48 4.62 -17.01
C GLU A 54 -8.80 3.92 -16.65
N HIS A 55 -9.65 3.64 -17.64
CA HIS A 55 -10.86 2.84 -17.47
C HIS A 55 -10.63 1.34 -17.66
N SER A 56 -9.42 0.91 -18.03
CA SER A 56 -9.13 -0.52 -18.08
C SER A 56 -9.30 -1.16 -16.69
N LEU A 57 -9.79 -2.39 -16.68
CA LEU A 57 -10.01 -3.13 -15.43
C LEU A 57 -8.74 -3.23 -14.58
N GLU A 58 -7.61 -3.46 -15.24
CA GLU A 58 -6.30 -3.57 -14.59
C GLU A 58 -5.87 -2.26 -13.92
N PHE A 59 -6.02 -1.13 -14.63
CA PHE A 59 -5.66 0.19 -14.09
C PHE A 59 -6.56 0.55 -12.90
N MET A 60 -7.87 0.32 -13.01
CA MET A 60 -8.81 0.57 -11.92
C MET A 60 -8.52 -0.28 -10.68
N GLN A 61 -8.19 -1.56 -10.86
CA GLN A 61 -7.82 -2.44 -9.75
C GLN A 61 -6.53 -1.99 -9.08
N ALA A 62 -5.51 -1.63 -9.85
CA ALA A 62 -4.25 -1.15 -9.33
C ALA A 62 -4.41 0.19 -8.59
N ARG A 63 -5.23 1.10 -9.12
CA ARG A 63 -5.58 2.36 -8.45
C ARG A 63 -6.34 2.14 -7.14
N ARG A 64 -7.26 1.17 -7.08
CA ARG A 64 -7.94 0.82 -5.83
C ARG A 64 -6.97 0.29 -4.77
N ARG A 65 -5.93 -0.44 -5.18
CA ARG A 65 -4.86 -0.87 -4.25
C ARG A 65 -4.07 0.31 -3.71
N HIS A 66 -3.91 1.39 -4.47
CA HIS A 66 -3.23 2.60 -4.00
C HIS A 66 -3.95 3.23 -2.80
N SER A 67 -5.27 3.24 -2.76
CA SER A 67 -6.02 3.74 -1.59
C SER A 67 -5.72 2.96 -0.29
N GLY A 68 -5.22 1.73 -0.40
CA GLY A 68 -4.73 0.97 0.73
C GLY A 68 -3.49 1.57 1.38
N VAL A 69 -2.69 2.34 0.64
CA VAL A 69 -1.50 3.05 1.17
C VAL A 69 -1.95 4.18 2.11
N GLU A 70 -2.93 4.97 1.69
CA GLU A 70 -3.51 6.03 2.54
C GLU A 70 -4.10 5.46 3.82
N SER A 71 -4.84 4.34 3.70
CA SER A 71 -5.37 3.63 4.86
C SER A 71 -4.27 3.08 5.78
N ALA A 72 -3.15 2.65 5.22
CA ALA A 72 -2.01 2.17 6.00
C ALA A 72 -1.30 3.33 6.71
N ILE A 73 -1.12 4.48 6.05
CA ILE A 73 -0.55 5.69 6.64
C ILE A 73 -1.42 6.17 7.79
N ASN A 74 -2.72 6.33 7.56
CA ASN A 74 -3.68 6.74 8.59
C ASN A 74 -3.69 5.76 9.79
N ALA A 75 -3.57 4.46 9.52
CA ALA A 75 -3.46 3.48 10.60
C ALA A 75 -2.15 3.60 11.40
N ILE A 76 -1.05 4.06 10.78
CA ILE A 76 0.22 4.32 11.46
C ILE A 76 0.11 5.62 12.28
N GLU A 77 -0.53 6.66 11.75
CA GLU A 77 -0.83 7.90 12.46
C GLU A 77 -1.63 7.64 13.74
N ASN A 78 -2.64 6.78 13.68
CA ASN A 78 -3.41 6.35 14.86
C ASN A 78 -2.56 5.58 15.91
N HIS A 79 -1.35 5.18 15.58
CA HIS A 79 -0.36 4.61 16.50
C HIS A 79 0.69 5.63 16.98
N GLY A 80 0.38 6.92 16.90
CA GLY A 80 1.18 8.00 17.43
C GLY A 80 2.11 8.68 16.42
N LEU A 81 2.00 8.37 15.12
CA LEU A 81 2.82 9.00 14.09
C LEU A 81 2.27 10.37 13.63
N ASP A 82 1.09 10.75 14.07
CA ASP A 82 0.47 12.04 13.79
C ASP A 82 1.30 13.23 14.33
N ARG A 83 2.08 12.99 15.38
CA ARG A 83 2.95 13.99 15.99
C ARG A 83 4.27 13.40 16.45
N CYS A 84 5.33 13.66 15.68
CA CYS A 84 6.67 13.30 16.10
C CYS A 84 7.17 14.31 17.14
N LEU A 85 7.49 13.82 18.34
CA LEU A 85 8.03 14.63 19.45
C LEU A 85 9.56 14.80 19.35
N ASP A 86 10.20 14.02 18.50
CA ASP A 86 11.65 14.04 18.28
C ASP A 86 12.05 15.02 17.17
N HIS A 87 13.24 15.60 17.29
CA HIS A 87 13.81 16.50 16.29
C HIS A 87 14.93 15.83 15.49
N GLY A 88 15.00 16.17 14.19
CA GLY A 88 16.02 15.68 13.27
C GLY A 88 15.67 14.36 12.61
N LEU A 89 16.22 14.15 11.39
CA LEU A 89 15.86 13.08 10.48
C LEU A 89 16.07 11.67 11.07
N GLU A 90 17.20 11.47 11.78
CA GLU A 90 17.53 10.15 12.32
C GLU A 90 16.59 9.73 13.47
N ARG A 91 16.16 10.67 14.27
CA ARG A 91 15.17 10.41 15.33
C ARG A 91 13.79 10.19 14.73
N PHE A 92 13.42 10.98 13.72
CA PHE A 92 12.18 10.78 12.98
C PHE A 92 12.10 9.39 12.34
N LYS A 93 13.18 8.91 11.69
CA LYS A 93 13.25 7.55 11.14
C LYS A 93 12.97 6.46 12.19
N ARG A 94 13.55 6.60 13.39
CA ARG A 94 13.30 5.65 14.48
C ARG A 94 11.85 5.68 14.95
N TYR A 95 11.28 6.89 15.07
CA TYR A 95 9.89 7.07 15.45
C TYR A 95 8.93 6.40 14.44
N VAL A 96 9.15 6.61 13.15
CA VAL A 96 8.40 5.95 12.07
C VAL A 96 8.55 4.43 12.16
N ALA A 97 9.77 3.93 12.35
CA ALA A 97 10.02 2.49 12.47
C ALA A 97 9.24 1.85 13.64
N LEU A 98 9.19 2.51 14.80
CA LEU A 98 8.41 2.04 15.94
C LEU A 98 6.90 2.00 15.66
N ALA A 99 6.35 3.02 15.02
CA ALA A 99 4.95 3.06 14.65
C ALA A 99 4.59 1.94 13.64
N VAL A 100 5.47 1.67 12.67
CA VAL A 100 5.32 0.56 11.72
C VAL A 100 5.34 -0.79 12.44
N VAL A 101 6.28 -1.00 13.37
CA VAL A 101 6.36 -2.22 14.18
C VAL A 101 5.09 -2.42 15.01
N ALA A 102 4.63 -1.38 15.71
CA ALA A 102 3.39 -1.42 16.50
C ALA A 102 2.19 -1.81 15.63
N ARG A 103 2.06 -1.21 14.44
CA ARG A 103 1.02 -1.54 13.47
C ARG A 103 1.10 -2.99 13.00
N ASN A 104 2.29 -3.49 12.69
CA ASN A 104 2.50 -4.86 12.23
C ASN A 104 2.15 -5.88 13.32
N ILE A 105 2.50 -5.62 14.59
CA ILE A 105 2.10 -6.45 15.73
C ILE A 105 0.58 -6.50 15.86
N GLN A 106 -0.10 -5.36 15.73
CA GLN A 106 -1.57 -5.30 15.78
C GLN A 106 -2.20 -6.11 14.65
N VAL A 107 -1.69 -6.01 13.41
CA VAL A 107 -2.19 -6.78 12.26
C VAL A 107 -2.00 -8.27 12.50
N LEU A 108 -0.82 -8.69 12.97
CA LEU A 108 -0.51 -10.07 13.29
C LEU A 108 -1.44 -10.61 14.38
N GLY A 109 -1.66 -9.84 15.44
CA GLY A 109 -2.60 -10.19 16.53
C GLY A 109 -4.01 -10.44 16.02
N ARG A 110 -4.54 -9.56 15.14
CA ARG A 110 -5.85 -9.75 14.50
C ARG A 110 -5.92 -11.02 13.66
N ILE A 111 -4.89 -11.31 12.86
CA ILE A 111 -4.84 -12.52 12.05
C ILE A 111 -4.86 -13.78 12.93
N LEU A 112 -4.09 -13.79 14.00
CA LEU A 112 -4.03 -14.91 14.94
C LEU A 112 -5.37 -15.13 15.64
N GLN A 113 -6.02 -14.06 16.12
CA GLN A 113 -7.35 -14.10 16.70
C GLN A 113 -8.40 -14.65 15.72
N GLN A 114 -8.41 -14.18 14.49
CA GLN A 114 -9.32 -14.67 13.45
C GLN A 114 -9.11 -16.16 13.15
N LYS A 115 -7.86 -16.61 13.06
CA LYS A 115 -7.52 -18.04 12.91
C LYS A 115 -8.03 -18.86 14.08
N LYS A 116 -7.87 -18.38 15.31
CA LYS A 116 -8.37 -19.05 16.52
C LYS A 116 -9.90 -19.17 16.51
N LEU A 117 -10.59 -18.07 16.20
CA LEU A 117 -12.06 -18.06 16.11
C LEU A 117 -12.59 -19.01 15.02
N LYS A 118 -11.96 -19.04 13.85
CA LYS A 118 -12.33 -19.98 12.78
C LYS A 118 -12.15 -21.43 13.21
N ARG A 119 -11.06 -21.76 13.92
CA ARG A 119 -10.84 -23.12 14.46
C ARG A 119 -11.90 -23.50 15.50
N LEU A 120 -12.25 -22.60 16.41
CA LEU A 120 -13.29 -22.83 17.41
C LEU A 120 -14.66 -23.06 16.76
N LYS A 121 -15.07 -22.22 15.81
CA LYS A 121 -16.32 -22.39 15.06
C LYS A 121 -16.37 -23.74 14.34
N LYS A 122 -15.28 -24.14 13.67
CA LYS A 122 -15.21 -25.45 12.99
C LYS A 122 -15.37 -26.62 13.95
N ARG A 123 -14.78 -26.53 15.15
CA ARG A 123 -14.94 -27.56 16.19
C ARG A 123 -16.39 -27.63 16.70
N GLN A 124 -17.02 -26.49 16.97
CA GLN A 124 -18.41 -26.45 17.40
C GLN A 124 -19.38 -27.04 16.37
N THR A 125 -19.16 -26.74 15.07
CA THR A 125 -19.96 -27.31 13.99
C THR A 125 -19.82 -28.84 13.95
N HIS A 126 -18.59 -29.34 14.10
CA HIS A 126 -18.35 -30.79 14.11
C HIS A 126 -19.03 -31.49 15.27
N TYR A 127 -19.01 -30.92 16.47
CA TYR A 127 -19.73 -31.49 17.62
C TYR A 127 -21.25 -31.48 17.43
N ARG A 128 -21.82 -30.45 16.78
CA ARG A 128 -23.25 -30.37 16.51
C ARG A 128 -23.74 -31.37 15.45
N LEU A 129 -22.88 -31.78 14.54
CA LEU A 129 -23.21 -32.77 13.51
C LEU A 129 -23.01 -34.22 13.99
N ALA A 130 -22.32 -34.41 15.08
CA ALA A 130 -22.03 -35.73 15.69
C ALA A 130 -22.97 -36.10 16.87
N ALA A 131 -23.82 -35.17 17.28
CA ALA A 131 -24.86 -35.35 18.31
C ALA A 131 -26.25 -35.50 17.69
#